data_17b98aae17a9d1755dabd91b7db6de53
#
_entry.id   17b98aae17a9d1755dabd91b7db6de53
#
_cell.length_a   1.000
_cell.length_b   1.000
_cell.length_c   1.000
_cell.angle_alpha   90.00
_cell.angle_beta   90.00
_cell.angle_gamma   90.00
#
_symmetry.space_group_name_H-M   'P 1'
#
loop_
_entity.id
_entity.type
_entity.pdbx_description
1 polymer ?
#
loop_
_entity_poly.entity_id
_entity_poly.type
_entity_poly.pdbx_seq_one_letter_code
_entity_poly.pdbx_strand_id
1 'polypeptide(L)'
;MRKLALFIVFAFLACEANAQTIAQIKKVLDTTSNPIGFVKYVLKKKYYIDTVTIVSTKEFIGIADSLAYRGKTGKTYGPFKKEKILVKILTKAPNTFYHVNHILIDTAVFDSAFALAMADTIISKIKSGTSSFAAQAELYSADRGSSRQGGDLGWFIRGVMMPQVDNELSKRKKGELFKVWSPAGLHIVRIADNPKEDTGFALMLRVIL
;
A
#
# COMPACT_ATOMS: atom_id res chain seq x y z
N MET A 1 -69.54 31.24 13.22
CA MET A 1 -68.20 30.78 13.46
C MET A 1 -67.94 29.56 12.54
N ARG A 2 -67.35 29.78 11.38
CA ARG A 2 -67.02 28.71 10.41
C ARG A 2 -65.63 28.21 10.68
N LYS A 3 -65.50 26.92 11.08
CA LYS A 3 -64.23 26.23 11.21
C LYS A 3 -63.72 25.87 9.81
N LEU A 4 -62.62 26.48 9.41
CA LEU A 4 -61.91 26.18 8.18
C LEU A 4 -61.05 24.93 8.45
N ALA A 5 -61.44 23.79 7.91
CA ALA A 5 -60.64 22.54 7.95
C ALA A 5 -59.58 22.63 6.87
N LEU A 6 -58.30 22.73 7.31
CA LEU A 6 -57.15 22.70 6.44
C LEU A 6 -56.85 21.23 6.04
N PHE A 7 -57.27 20.87 4.81
CA PHE A 7 -56.91 19.59 4.20
C PHE A 7 -55.44 19.68 3.73
N ILE A 8 -54.53 19.08 4.51
CA ILE A 8 -53.18 18.82 4.05
C ILE A 8 -53.27 17.65 3.08
N VAL A 9 -53.23 17.93 1.80
CA VAL A 9 -53.05 16.93 0.76
C VAL A 9 -51.61 16.45 0.82
N PHE A 10 -51.39 15.32 1.47
CA PHE A 10 -50.18 14.56 1.31
C PHE A 10 -50.18 14.03 -0.12
N ALA A 11 -49.50 14.74 -1.01
CA ALA A 11 -49.15 14.20 -2.31
C ALA A 11 -48.13 13.05 -2.07
N PHE A 12 -48.64 11.84 -1.99
CA PHE A 12 -47.84 10.65 -2.19
C PHE A 12 -47.31 10.72 -3.63
N LEU A 13 -46.15 11.32 -3.80
CA LEU A 13 -45.33 11.07 -4.96
C LEU A 13 -44.97 9.58 -4.91
N ALA A 14 -45.73 8.79 -5.67
CA ALA A 14 -45.34 7.45 -6.05
C ALA A 14 -43.95 7.58 -6.72
N CYS A 15 -42.92 7.36 -5.96
CA CYS A 15 -41.58 7.20 -6.46
C CYS A 15 -41.59 5.89 -7.25
N GLU A 16 -41.93 5.98 -8.55
CA GLU A 16 -41.62 4.90 -9.46
C GLU A 16 -40.20 4.53 -9.21
N ALA A 17 -39.94 3.24 -8.94
CA ALA A 17 -38.64 2.68 -8.70
C ALA A 17 -37.87 2.69 -10.04
N ASN A 18 -37.57 3.88 -10.56
CA ASN A 18 -36.64 4.07 -11.65
C ASN A 18 -35.28 3.58 -11.16
N ALA A 19 -34.84 2.46 -11.70
CA ALA A 19 -33.50 1.91 -11.42
C ALA A 19 -32.49 3.03 -11.64
N GLN A 20 -31.85 3.49 -10.56
CA GLN A 20 -30.87 4.57 -10.63
C GLN A 20 -29.76 4.17 -11.61
N THR A 21 -29.45 5.06 -12.54
CA THR A 21 -28.34 4.81 -13.46
C THR A 21 -27.01 4.77 -12.67
N ILE A 22 -26.03 4.05 -13.19
CA ILE A 22 -24.69 3.99 -12.59
C ILE A 22 -24.11 5.40 -12.39
N ALA A 23 -24.35 6.31 -13.33
CA ALA A 23 -23.91 7.71 -13.24
C ALA A 23 -24.54 8.44 -12.04
N GLN A 24 -25.84 8.26 -11.81
CA GLN A 24 -26.54 8.82 -10.66
C GLN A 24 -26.03 8.23 -9.34
N ILE A 25 -25.84 6.92 -9.27
CA ILE A 25 -25.27 6.24 -8.10
C ILE A 25 -23.88 6.80 -7.78
N LYS A 26 -23.01 6.92 -8.77
CA LYS A 26 -21.66 7.49 -8.59
C LYS A 26 -21.73 8.94 -8.11
N LYS A 27 -22.59 9.76 -8.69
CA LYS A 27 -22.77 11.17 -8.28
C LYS A 27 -23.18 11.25 -6.81
N VAL A 28 -24.16 10.46 -6.38
CA VAL A 28 -24.60 10.44 -4.98
C VAL A 28 -23.47 9.92 -4.08
N LEU A 29 -22.82 8.83 -4.44
CA LEU A 29 -21.68 8.30 -3.69
C LEU A 29 -20.56 9.35 -3.53
N ASP A 30 -20.29 10.16 -4.56
CA ASP A 30 -19.23 11.18 -4.53
C ASP A 30 -19.58 12.36 -3.61
N THR A 31 -20.86 12.66 -3.42
CA THR A 31 -21.33 13.87 -2.71
C THR A 31 -21.88 13.62 -1.32
N THR A 32 -22.34 12.39 -1.02
CA THR A 32 -22.93 12.08 0.30
C THR A 32 -21.89 12.04 1.41
N SER A 33 -22.27 12.56 2.57
CA SER A 33 -21.48 12.42 3.81
C SER A 33 -21.57 11.00 4.42
N ASN A 34 -22.60 10.22 4.04
CA ASN A 34 -22.78 8.84 4.52
C ASN A 34 -22.90 7.84 3.37
N PRO A 35 -21.80 7.53 2.66
CA PRO A 35 -21.82 6.63 1.52
C PRO A 35 -22.21 5.19 1.90
N ILE A 36 -21.81 4.73 3.08
CA ILE A 36 -22.15 3.39 3.57
C ILE A 36 -23.64 3.29 3.83
N GLY A 37 -24.23 4.27 4.52
CA GLY A 37 -25.67 4.34 4.75
C GLY A 37 -26.47 4.38 3.47
N PHE A 38 -26.02 5.15 2.48
CA PHE A 38 -26.65 5.20 1.16
C PHE A 38 -26.67 3.82 0.48
N VAL A 39 -25.54 3.12 0.46
CA VAL A 39 -25.47 1.76 -0.14
C VAL A 39 -26.35 0.78 0.62
N LYS A 40 -26.28 0.80 1.96
CA LYS A 40 -26.99 -0.16 2.81
C LYS A 40 -28.50 0.04 2.79
N TYR A 41 -28.98 1.27 2.94
CA TYR A 41 -30.39 1.55 3.20
C TYR A 41 -31.16 2.01 1.97
N VAL A 42 -30.51 2.73 1.03
CA VAL A 42 -31.16 3.27 -0.18
C VAL A 42 -30.95 2.33 -1.37
N LEU A 43 -29.72 2.00 -1.71
CA LEU A 43 -29.44 1.10 -2.82
C LEU A 43 -29.75 -0.37 -2.50
N LYS A 44 -29.68 -0.75 -1.23
CA LYS A 44 -29.85 -2.14 -0.74
C LYS A 44 -28.95 -3.12 -1.49
N LYS A 45 -27.69 -2.70 -1.78
CA LYS A 45 -26.70 -3.48 -2.49
C LYS A 45 -25.69 -4.08 -1.52
N LYS A 46 -25.13 -5.23 -1.90
CA LYS A 46 -24.01 -5.86 -1.19
C LYS A 46 -22.78 -4.97 -1.28
N TYR A 47 -22.10 -4.78 -0.17
CA TYR A 47 -20.88 -3.98 -0.10
C TYR A 47 -19.85 -4.58 0.85
N TYR A 48 -18.62 -4.13 0.68
CA TYR A 48 -17.49 -4.44 1.55
C TYR A 48 -16.73 -3.17 1.88
N ILE A 49 -16.07 -3.17 3.02
CA ILE A 49 -15.12 -2.12 3.41
C ILE A 49 -13.77 -2.80 3.48
N ASP A 50 -12.87 -2.39 2.58
CA ASP A 50 -11.57 -3.00 2.42
C ASP A 50 -10.49 -1.98 2.85
N THR A 51 -9.56 -2.42 3.70
CA THR A 51 -8.32 -1.67 3.93
C THR A 51 -7.26 -2.23 2.99
N VAL A 52 -6.70 -1.37 2.16
CA VAL A 52 -5.64 -1.72 1.22
C VAL A 52 -4.34 -1.10 1.67
N THR A 53 -3.32 -1.95 1.88
CA THR A 53 -1.94 -1.52 2.14
C THR A 53 -1.21 -1.31 0.82
N ILE A 54 -0.58 -0.16 0.65
CA ILE A 54 0.19 0.17 -0.55
C ILE A 54 1.64 -0.26 -0.29
N VAL A 55 2.01 -1.40 -0.82
CA VAL A 55 3.34 -2.01 -0.59
C VAL A 55 4.40 -1.36 -1.47
N SER A 56 4.02 -0.94 -2.69
CA SER A 56 4.90 -0.30 -3.67
C SER A 56 4.19 0.88 -4.33
N THR A 57 4.95 1.91 -4.68
CA THR A 57 4.43 3.08 -5.41
C THR A 57 4.65 3.01 -6.92
N LYS A 58 5.33 1.98 -7.40
CA LYS A 58 5.67 1.79 -8.82
C LYS A 58 4.92 0.62 -9.44
N GLU A 59 4.87 -0.51 -8.76
CA GLU A 59 4.26 -1.74 -9.26
C GLU A 59 2.95 -2.02 -8.52
N PHE A 60 1.89 -2.24 -9.27
CA PHE A 60 0.56 -2.52 -8.75
C PHE A 60 0.12 -3.91 -9.23
N ILE A 61 -0.28 -4.74 -8.27
CA ILE A 61 -0.71 -6.12 -8.56
C ILE A 61 -2.10 -6.14 -9.20
N GLY A 62 -2.92 -5.12 -8.92
CA GLY A 62 -4.28 -5.06 -9.42
C GLY A 62 -4.91 -3.67 -9.43
N ILE A 63 -6.21 -3.65 -9.70
CA ILE A 63 -6.97 -2.38 -9.74
C ILE A 63 -7.10 -1.78 -8.34
N ALA A 64 -7.21 -2.62 -7.29
CA ALA A 64 -7.46 -2.17 -5.93
C ALA A 64 -6.29 -1.36 -5.37
N ASP A 65 -5.07 -1.87 -5.46
CA ASP A 65 -3.86 -1.22 -4.99
C ASP A 65 -3.51 0.02 -5.83
N SER A 66 -3.69 -0.05 -7.16
CA SER A 66 -3.56 1.11 -8.04
C SER A 66 -4.54 2.23 -7.67
N LEU A 67 -5.82 1.90 -7.40
CA LEU A 67 -6.81 2.87 -6.96
C LEU A 67 -6.53 3.37 -5.55
N ALA A 68 -6.07 2.51 -4.64
CA ALA A 68 -5.68 2.89 -3.30
C ALA A 68 -4.62 3.98 -3.32
N TYR A 69 -3.62 3.86 -4.19
CA TYR A 69 -2.56 4.85 -4.32
C TYR A 69 -2.98 6.08 -5.16
N ARG A 70 -3.42 5.86 -6.41
CA ARG A 70 -3.67 6.93 -7.39
C ARG A 70 -5.05 7.58 -7.26
N GLY A 71 -6.05 6.87 -6.72
CA GLY A 71 -7.42 7.35 -6.59
C GLY A 71 -7.51 8.54 -5.63
N LYS A 72 -8.45 9.45 -5.89
CA LYS A 72 -8.73 10.62 -5.05
C LYS A 72 -9.72 10.26 -3.94
N THR A 73 -9.43 10.66 -2.70
CA THR A 73 -10.35 10.53 -1.58
C THR A 73 -11.71 11.16 -1.91
N GLY A 74 -12.78 10.50 -1.53
CA GLY A 74 -14.16 10.91 -1.83
C GLY A 74 -14.67 10.50 -3.21
N LYS A 75 -13.82 10.08 -4.15
CA LYS A 75 -14.21 9.70 -5.51
C LYS A 75 -14.58 8.23 -5.65
N THR A 76 -15.53 7.97 -6.56
CA THR A 76 -16.04 6.65 -6.93
C THR A 76 -15.58 6.28 -8.33
N TYR A 77 -14.99 5.10 -8.46
CA TYR A 77 -14.43 4.53 -9.68
C TYR A 77 -15.23 3.33 -10.16
N GLY A 78 -15.09 2.98 -11.42
CA GLY A 78 -15.84 1.90 -12.07
C GLY A 78 -17.08 2.42 -12.84
N PRO A 79 -18.01 1.55 -13.26
CA PRO A 79 -18.01 0.12 -12.91
C PRO A 79 -16.89 -0.64 -13.61
N PHE A 80 -16.27 -1.55 -12.86
CA PHE A 80 -15.31 -2.47 -13.44
C PHE A 80 -16.08 -3.60 -14.12
N LYS A 81 -15.97 -3.67 -15.45
CA LYS A 81 -16.84 -4.48 -16.33
C LYS A 81 -16.93 -5.94 -15.94
N LYS A 82 -15.83 -6.55 -15.51
CA LYS A 82 -15.75 -7.97 -15.19
C LYS A 82 -16.57 -8.34 -13.95
N GLU A 83 -16.66 -7.43 -12.97
CA GLU A 83 -17.21 -7.71 -11.66
C GLU A 83 -18.43 -6.84 -11.30
N LYS A 84 -18.84 -5.89 -12.17
CA LYS A 84 -19.92 -4.93 -11.91
C LYS A 84 -19.77 -4.22 -10.57
N ILE A 85 -18.56 -3.78 -10.24
CA ILE A 85 -18.18 -3.21 -8.94
C ILE A 85 -17.91 -1.72 -9.09
N LEU A 86 -18.45 -0.93 -8.14
CA LEU A 86 -17.99 0.43 -7.88
C LEU A 86 -17.06 0.44 -6.66
N VAL A 87 -16.01 1.24 -6.72
CA VAL A 87 -15.06 1.43 -5.61
C VAL A 87 -14.96 2.91 -5.29
N LYS A 88 -15.33 3.28 -4.05
CA LYS A 88 -15.13 4.64 -3.52
C LYS A 88 -13.96 4.65 -2.56
N ILE A 89 -13.05 5.60 -2.73
CA ILE A 89 -11.99 5.86 -1.76
C ILE A 89 -12.59 6.67 -0.60
N LEU A 90 -12.68 6.06 0.58
CA LEU A 90 -13.24 6.72 1.76
C LEU A 90 -12.23 7.65 2.41
N THR A 91 -11.03 7.13 2.68
CA THR A 91 -9.93 7.89 3.27
C THR A 91 -8.61 7.25 2.92
N LYS A 92 -7.52 7.99 3.13
CA LYS A 92 -6.14 7.53 3.01
C LYS A 92 -5.35 7.91 4.24
N ALA A 93 -4.34 7.11 4.57
CA ALA A 93 -3.40 7.40 5.64
C ALA A 93 -1.97 7.29 5.12
N PRO A 94 -1.06 8.16 5.59
CA PRO A 94 0.35 8.09 5.24
C PRO A 94 1.04 6.90 5.89
N ASN A 95 2.19 6.52 5.33
CA ASN A 95 3.19 5.69 5.96
C ASN A 95 4.57 6.04 5.41
N THR A 96 5.62 5.62 6.11
CA THR A 96 7.00 5.83 5.69
C THR A 96 7.39 4.78 4.66
N PHE A 97 8.00 5.23 3.57
CA PHE A 97 8.59 4.38 2.54
C PHE A 97 10.10 4.46 2.62
N TYR A 98 10.75 3.31 2.44
CA TYR A 98 12.20 3.13 2.38
C TYR A 98 12.63 2.69 1.00
N HIS A 99 13.83 3.09 0.59
CA HIS A 99 14.52 2.57 -0.58
C HIS A 99 15.92 2.16 -0.18
N VAL A 100 16.22 0.86 -0.29
CA VAL A 100 17.50 0.30 0.15
C VAL A 100 18.07 -0.69 -0.85
N ASN A 101 19.38 -0.87 -0.78
CA ASN A 101 20.04 -2.05 -1.34
C ASN A 101 20.32 -3.03 -0.21
N HIS A 102 20.25 -4.33 -0.51
CA HIS A 102 20.27 -5.39 0.47
C HIS A 102 21.13 -6.58 0.00
N ILE A 103 21.92 -7.13 0.91
CA ILE A 103 22.64 -8.41 0.75
C ILE A 103 22.25 -9.28 1.94
N LEU A 104 21.73 -10.46 1.68
CA LEU A 104 21.44 -11.46 2.72
C LEU A 104 22.52 -12.53 2.73
N ILE A 105 23.17 -12.72 3.87
CA ILE A 105 24.04 -13.85 4.15
C ILE A 105 23.23 -14.87 4.95
N ASP A 106 22.90 -15.99 4.31
CA ASP A 106 22.04 -17.03 4.88
C ASP A 106 22.82 -17.83 5.94
N THR A 107 22.30 -17.83 7.18
CA THR A 107 22.89 -18.59 8.30
C THR A 107 22.40 -20.03 8.39
N ALA A 108 21.52 -20.47 7.51
CA ALA A 108 21.33 -21.89 7.30
C ALA A 108 22.51 -22.54 6.57
N VAL A 109 23.30 -21.73 5.84
CA VAL A 109 24.49 -22.19 5.09
C VAL A 109 25.78 -21.90 5.82
N PHE A 110 25.89 -20.75 6.49
CA PHE A 110 27.09 -20.26 7.14
C PHE A 110 26.86 -20.06 8.64
N ASP A 111 27.86 -20.45 9.46
CA ASP A 111 27.79 -20.08 10.88
C ASP A 111 27.89 -18.55 11.09
N SER A 112 27.52 -18.11 12.29
CA SER A 112 27.44 -16.68 12.59
C SER A 112 28.82 -15.97 12.56
N ALA A 113 29.88 -16.64 12.92
CA ALA A 113 31.24 -16.06 12.91
C ALA A 113 31.72 -15.85 11.48
N PHE A 114 31.49 -16.84 10.61
CA PHE A 114 31.83 -16.73 9.20
C PHE A 114 30.99 -15.68 8.50
N ALA A 115 29.68 -15.65 8.79
CA ALA A 115 28.74 -14.63 8.23
C ALA A 115 29.19 -13.21 8.59
N LEU A 116 29.64 -12.98 9.85
CA LEU A 116 30.16 -11.68 10.27
C LEU A 116 31.46 -11.32 9.55
N ALA A 117 32.42 -12.22 9.48
CA ALA A 117 33.69 -11.98 8.78
C ALA A 117 33.49 -11.70 7.29
N MET A 118 32.60 -12.45 6.66
CA MET A 118 32.19 -12.23 5.27
C MET A 118 31.54 -10.85 5.09
N ALA A 119 30.58 -10.46 5.95
CA ALA A 119 29.95 -9.16 5.90
C ALA A 119 30.96 -8.03 6.09
N ASP A 120 31.92 -8.14 7.00
CA ASP A 120 32.93 -7.14 7.20
C ASP A 120 33.87 -7.01 5.98
N THR A 121 34.20 -8.11 5.34
CA THR A 121 34.95 -8.12 4.07
C THR A 121 34.17 -7.43 2.95
N ILE A 122 32.90 -7.74 2.78
CA ILE A 122 32.03 -7.11 1.79
C ILE A 122 31.93 -5.60 2.03
N ILE A 123 31.64 -5.19 3.27
CA ILE A 123 31.56 -3.79 3.66
C ILE A 123 32.88 -3.05 3.41
N SER A 124 34.00 -3.66 3.75
CA SER A 124 35.34 -3.08 3.50
C SER A 124 35.58 -2.83 2.03
N LYS A 125 35.27 -3.81 1.15
CA LYS A 125 35.41 -3.66 -0.31
C LYS A 125 34.50 -2.54 -0.87
N ILE A 126 33.28 -2.43 -0.35
CA ILE A 126 32.35 -1.37 -0.77
C ILE A 126 32.86 -0.01 -0.32
N LYS A 127 33.31 0.13 0.93
CA LYS A 127 33.81 1.40 1.49
C LYS A 127 35.10 1.87 0.84
N SER A 128 36.01 0.95 0.48
CA SER A 128 37.25 1.27 -0.22
C SER A 128 37.06 1.56 -1.72
N GLY A 129 35.85 1.33 -2.26
CA GLY A 129 35.60 1.45 -3.69
C GLY A 129 36.18 0.33 -4.55
N THR A 130 36.75 -0.70 -3.93
CA THR A 130 37.35 -1.88 -4.65
C THR A 130 36.25 -2.71 -5.31
N SER A 131 35.04 -2.66 -4.80
CA SER A 131 33.87 -3.29 -5.43
C SER A 131 32.59 -2.47 -5.18
N SER A 132 31.64 -2.57 -6.10
CA SER A 132 30.34 -1.93 -5.90
C SER A 132 29.41 -2.77 -5.01
N PHE A 133 28.42 -2.12 -4.38
CA PHE A 133 27.37 -2.85 -3.65
C PHE A 133 26.66 -3.86 -4.55
N ALA A 134 26.35 -3.46 -5.79
CA ALA A 134 25.69 -4.31 -6.77
C ALA A 134 26.47 -5.58 -7.09
N ALA A 135 27.78 -5.46 -7.34
CA ALA A 135 28.63 -6.62 -7.60
C ALA A 135 28.71 -7.57 -6.40
N GLN A 136 28.78 -7.02 -5.17
CA GLN A 136 28.77 -7.83 -3.96
C GLN A 136 27.42 -8.51 -3.72
N ALA A 137 26.30 -7.84 -4.04
CA ALA A 137 24.96 -8.42 -3.95
C ALA A 137 24.78 -9.60 -4.91
N GLU A 138 25.22 -9.43 -6.16
CA GLU A 138 25.14 -10.49 -7.18
C GLU A 138 25.94 -11.74 -6.78
N LEU A 139 27.13 -11.54 -6.20
CA LEU A 139 28.03 -12.63 -5.82
C LEU A 139 27.59 -13.36 -4.54
N TYR A 140 27.13 -12.64 -3.53
CA TYR A 140 27.01 -13.17 -2.17
C TYR A 140 25.60 -13.18 -1.60
N SER A 141 24.64 -12.45 -2.20
CA SER A 141 23.30 -12.40 -1.62
C SER A 141 22.53 -13.70 -1.83
N ALA A 142 22.00 -14.24 -0.74
CA ALA A 142 21.06 -15.36 -0.77
C ALA A 142 19.66 -14.92 -1.23
N ASP A 143 19.36 -13.60 -1.19
CA ASP A 143 18.10 -13.06 -1.74
C ASP A 143 18.16 -13.03 -3.27
N ARG A 144 17.65 -14.09 -3.88
CA ARG A 144 17.62 -14.25 -5.35
C ARG A 144 16.67 -13.26 -6.03
N GLY A 145 15.71 -12.68 -5.30
CA GLY A 145 14.76 -11.71 -5.83
C GLY A 145 15.42 -10.38 -6.20
N SER A 146 16.41 -9.93 -5.40
CA SER A 146 17.09 -8.64 -5.60
C SER A 146 18.56 -8.76 -6.02
N SER A 147 19.22 -9.90 -5.80
CA SER A 147 20.67 -10.04 -6.04
C SER A 147 21.09 -9.63 -7.46
N ARG A 148 20.34 -10.11 -8.49
CA ARG A 148 20.61 -9.79 -9.90
C ARG A 148 20.33 -8.33 -10.28
N GLN A 149 19.63 -7.60 -9.43
CA GLN A 149 19.34 -6.18 -9.55
C GLN A 149 20.25 -5.34 -8.65
N GLY A 150 21.41 -5.89 -8.28
CA GLY A 150 22.38 -5.21 -7.41
C GLY A 150 21.91 -5.07 -5.96
N GLY A 151 21.01 -5.94 -5.52
CA GLY A 151 20.39 -5.89 -4.21
C GLY A 151 19.34 -4.78 -4.04
N ASP A 152 18.92 -4.11 -5.10
CA ASP A 152 17.91 -3.04 -5.04
C ASP A 152 16.53 -3.63 -4.74
N LEU A 153 15.92 -3.20 -3.61
CA LEU A 153 14.57 -3.58 -3.21
C LEU A 153 13.50 -2.59 -3.71
N GLY A 154 13.91 -1.50 -4.34
CA GLY A 154 13.00 -0.41 -4.71
C GLY A 154 12.38 0.27 -3.49
N TRP A 155 11.30 1.01 -3.72
CA TRP A 155 10.53 1.67 -2.66
C TRP A 155 9.51 0.73 -2.07
N PHE A 156 9.58 0.50 -0.76
CA PHE A 156 8.62 -0.31 0.00
C PHE A 156 8.18 0.39 1.29
N ILE A 157 7.01 0.03 1.77
CA ILE A 157 6.40 0.61 2.97
C ILE A 157 7.04 0.02 4.24
N ARG A 158 7.14 0.84 5.28
CA ARG A 158 7.48 0.39 6.63
C ARG A 158 6.57 -0.76 7.08
N GLY A 159 7.16 -1.80 7.69
CA GLY A 159 6.46 -2.99 8.14
C GLY A 159 6.47 -4.16 7.15
N VAL A 160 7.09 -4.01 5.98
CA VAL A 160 7.27 -5.10 5.00
C VAL A 160 8.48 -5.96 5.34
N MET A 161 9.55 -5.34 5.83
CA MET A 161 10.76 -6.05 6.23
C MET A 161 10.58 -6.70 7.61
N MET A 162 11.48 -7.64 7.92
CA MET A 162 11.52 -8.22 9.27
C MET A 162 11.71 -7.12 10.32
N PRO A 163 11.07 -7.21 11.50
CA PRO A 163 11.07 -6.14 12.50
C PRO A 163 12.45 -5.61 12.87
N GLN A 164 13.47 -6.50 12.91
CA GLN A 164 14.85 -6.13 13.21
C GLN A 164 15.42 -5.17 12.16
N VAL A 165 15.18 -5.48 10.88
CA VAL A 165 15.62 -4.65 9.74
C VAL A 165 14.85 -3.33 9.74
N ASP A 166 13.53 -3.38 9.85
CA ASP A 166 12.62 -2.23 9.82
C ASP A 166 12.95 -1.19 10.92
N ASN A 167 13.26 -1.68 12.13
CA ASN A 167 13.66 -0.83 13.25
C ASN A 167 14.99 -0.11 13.01
N GLU A 168 15.95 -0.74 12.32
CA GLU A 168 17.21 -0.09 11.97
C GLU A 168 17.03 0.92 10.83
N LEU A 169 16.17 0.64 9.84
CA LEU A 169 15.89 1.56 8.74
C LEU A 169 15.39 2.92 9.24
N SER A 170 14.55 2.92 10.27
CA SER A 170 13.97 4.15 10.84
C SER A 170 14.99 5.11 11.47
N LYS A 171 16.22 4.63 11.76
CA LYS A 171 17.31 5.39 12.41
C LYS A 171 18.37 5.89 11.42
N ARG A 172 18.24 5.54 10.12
CA ARG A 172 19.31 5.68 9.14
C ARG A 172 18.98 6.70 8.05
N LYS A 173 20.04 7.21 7.43
CA LYS A 173 19.99 8.21 6.36
C LYS A 173 20.63 7.71 5.08
N LYS A 174 20.33 8.33 3.96
CA LYS A 174 20.91 8.04 2.65
C LYS A 174 22.42 7.88 2.71
N GLY A 175 22.92 6.79 2.10
CA GLY A 175 24.33 6.44 2.02
C GLY A 175 24.86 5.60 3.17
N GLU A 176 24.13 5.52 4.30
CA GLU A 176 24.57 4.69 5.42
C GLU A 176 24.55 3.21 5.05
N LEU A 177 25.60 2.51 5.48
CA LEU A 177 25.82 1.08 5.30
C LEU A 177 25.97 0.43 6.67
N PHE A 178 25.12 -0.55 6.97
CA PHE A 178 25.08 -1.22 8.27
C PHE A 178 24.76 -2.71 8.16
N LYS A 179 24.99 -3.43 9.26
CA LYS A 179 24.63 -4.84 9.42
C LYS A 179 23.48 -4.98 10.40
N VAL A 180 22.60 -5.94 10.17
CA VAL A 180 21.53 -6.29 11.12
C VAL A 180 21.19 -7.77 11.02
N TRP A 181 21.06 -8.42 12.18
CA TRP A 181 20.62 -9.81 12.27
C TRP A 181 19.08 -9.92 12.18
N SER A 182 18.63 -10.98 11.55
CA SER A 182 17.24 -11.43 11.56
C SER A 182 17.19 -12.96 11.62
N PRO A 183 16.00 -13.56 11.75
CA PRO A 183 15.83 -15.02 11.63
C PRO A 183 16.26 -15.60 10.28
N ALA A 184 16.32 -14.78 9.22
CA ALA A 184 16.76 -15.20 7.88
C ALA A 184 18.29 -15.20 7.73
N GLY A 185 19.02 -14.49 8.62
CA GLY A 185 20.48 -14.40 8.57
C GLY A 185 20.98 -12.99 8.83
N LEU A 186 22.21 -12.71 8.36
CA LEU A 186 22.85 -11.42 8.47
C LEU A 186 22.59 -10.57 7.22
N HIS A 187 21.95 -9.43 7.42
CA HIS A 187 21.68 -8.47 6.37
C HIS A 187 22.76 -7.39 6.35
N ILE A 188 23.30 -7.08 5.17
CA ILE A 188 24.05 -5.88 4.88
C ILE A 188 23.11 -4.95 4.13
N VAL A 189 22.84 -3.77 4.67
CA VAL A 189 21.86 -2.83 4.12
C VAL A 189 22.52 -1.50 3.83
N ARG A 190 22.26 -0.93 2.66
CA ARG A 190 22.63 0.44 2.29
C ARG A 190 21.37 1.25 2.04
N ILE A 191 21.22 2.38 2.70
CA ILE A 191 20.13 3.31 2.43
C ILE A 191 20.38 3.98 1.08
N ALA A 192 19.57 3.65 0.08
CA ALA A 192 19.69 4.18 -1.29
C ALA A 192 19.17 5.62 -1.37
N ASP A 193 18.03 5.90 -0.72
CA ASP A 193 17.43 7.23 -0.63
C ASP A 193 16.90 7.50 0.77
N ASN A 194 16.78 8.81 1.13
CA ASN A 194 16.16 9.17 2.40
C ASN A 194 14.72 8.68 2.45
N PRO A 195 14.25 8.21 3.63
CA PRO A 195 12.86 7.84 3.83
C PRO A 195 11.91 8.95 3.41
N LYS A 196 10.75 8.61 2.88
CA LYS A 196 9.71 9.56 2.51
C LYS A 196 8.36 9.15 3.07
N GLU A 197 7.54 10.13 3.44
CA GLU A 197 6.14 9.92 3.73
C GLU A 197 5.32 9.95 2.44
N ASP A 198 4.45 8.96 2.26
CA ASP A 198 3.53 8.88 1.13
C ASP A 198 2.27 8.13 1.57
N THR A 199 1.26 8.03 0.69
CA THR A 199 0.06 7.25 0.97
C THR A 199 0.43 5.78 1.18
N GLY A 200 0.25 5.29 2.40
CA GLY A 200 0.56 3.91 2.77
C GLY A 200 -0.68 3.01 2.88
N PHE A 201 -1.84 3.62 3.15
CA PHE A 201 -3.09 2.91 3.33
C PHE A 201 -4.25 3.63 2.66
N ALA A 202 -5.24 2.88 2.19
CA ALA A 202 -6.52 3.41 1.76
C ALA A 202 -7.66 2.55 2.31
N LEU A 203 -8.71 3.21 2.84
CA LEU A 203 -9.97 2.59 3.17
C LEU A 203 -10.93 2.78 2.00
N MET A 204 -11.47 1.69 1.50
CA MET A 204 -12.31 1.70 0.30
C MET A 204 -13.67 1.05 0.56
N LEU A 205 -14.73 1.64 0.01
CA LEU A 205 -16.07 1.04 -0.07
C LEU A 205 -16.24 0.41 -1.44
N ARG A 206 -16.41 -0.89 -1.48
CA ARG A 206 -16.65 -1.68 -2.68
C ARG A 206 -18.12 -2.08 -2.73
N VAL A 207 -18.82 -1.66 -3.79
CA VAL A 207 -20.26 -1.87 -3.99
C VAL A 207 -20.47 -2.83 -5.15
N ILE A 208 -21.22 -3.91 -4.94
CA ILE A 208 -21.60 -4.87 -5.99
C ILE A 208 -22.92 -4.39 -6.60
N LEU A 209 -22.92 -4.13 -7.93
CA LEU A 209 -24.11 -3.62 -8.64
C LEU A 209 -25.11 -4.71 -9.03
#